data_c91d719b0f966475191b8d8e4d98736d
#
_entry.id   c91d719b0f966475191b8d8e4d98736d
#
_cell.length_a   1.000
_cell.length_b   1.000
_cell.length_c   1.000
_cell.angle_alpha   90.00
_cell.angle_beta   90.00
_cell.angle_gamma   90.00
#
_symmetry.space_group_name_H-M   'P 1'
#
loop_
_entity.id
_entity.type
_entity.pdbx_description
1 polymer ?
#
loop_
_entity_poly.entity_id
_entity_poly.type
_entity_poly.pdbx_seq_one_letter_code
_entity_poly.pdbx_strand_id
1 'polypeptide(L)'
;MHVSNVLGIENPVKELGRRVHEQGGYFVVDGAQSVPHVKVDVTEIGCDFLAFSAHKLFGPFGMGVLWGKDELLNAMPPMLTGCEIIYNVKKKDDKWANLP
;
A
#
# COMPACT_ATOMS: atom_id res chain seq x y z
N MET A 1 -8.83 7.47 3.29
CA MET A 1 -8.73 8.34 2.09
C MET A 1 -7.97 9.60 2.46
N HIS A 2 -6.92 9.94 1.69
CA HIS A 2 -6.09 11.14 1.94
C HIS A 2 -6.81 12.41 1.47
N VAL A 3 -7.28 12.43 0.21
CA VAL A 3 -8.05 13.54 -0.35
C VAL A 3 -9.44 13.05 -0.76
N SER A 4 -10.48 13.83 -0.39
CA SER A 4 -11.86 13.49 -0.70
C SER A 4 -12.15 13.60 -2.19
N ASN A 5 -12.75 12.55 -2.77
CA ASN A 5 -13.19 12.56 -4.16
C ASN A 5 -14.36 13.55 -4.43
N VAL A 6 -15.13 13.87 -3.40
CA VAL A 6 -16.33 14.70 -3.54
C VAL A 6 -16.05 16.16 -3.19
N LEU A 7 -15.38 16.39 -2.07
CA LEU A 7 -15.17 17.73 -1.51
C LEU A 7 -13.78 18.29 -1.78
N GLY A 8 -12.82 17.46 -2.22
CA GLY A 8 -11.41 17.87 -2.38
C GLY A 8 -10.70 18.19 -1.06
N ILE A 9 -11.31 17.89 0.07
CA ILE A 9 -10.71 18.14 1.39
C ILE A 9 -9.58 17.15 1.62
N GLU A 10 -8.43 17.67 2.01
CA GLU A 10 -7.27 16.89 2.45
C GLU A 10 -7.42 16.55 3.93
N ASN A 11 -7.39 15.25 4.25
CA ASN A 11 -7.44 14.76 5.62
C ASN A 11 -6.07 14.82 6.28
N PRO A 12 -5.97 15.02 7.59
CA PRO A 12 -4.70 15.11 8.34
C PRO A 12 -4.10 13.70 8.55
N VAL A 13 -3.72 13.04 7.44
CA VAL A 13 -3.28 11.63 7.44
C VAL A 13 -2.06 11.38 8.32
N LYS A 14 -1.15 12.35 8.42
CA LYS A 14 0.02 12.26 9.31
C LYS A 14 -0.38 12.11 10.78
N GLU A 15 -1.30 12.93 11.24
CA GLU A 15 -1.80 12.87 12.62
C GLU A 15 -2.64 11.59 12.87
N LEU A 16 -3.46 11.21 11.89
CA LEU A 16 -4.23 9.98 11.97
C LEU A 16 -3.33 8.75 12.05
N GLY A 17 -2.28 8.69 11.22
CA GLY A 17 -1.28 7.61 11.23
C GLY A 17 -0.60 7.50 12.59
N ARG A 18 -0.14 8.62 13.16
CA ARG A 18 0.46 8.66 14.49
C ARG A 18 -0.46 8.03 15.55
N ARG A 19 -1.74 8.41 15.57
CA ARG A 19 -2.74 7.86 16.52
C ARG A 19 -2.99 6.37 16.34
N VAL A 20 -3.02 5.90 15.08
CA VAL A 20 -3.18 4.47 14.78
C VAL A 20 -1.99 3.67 15.32
N HIS A 21 -0.76 4.17 15.09
CA HIS A 21 0.45 3.50 15.57
C HIS A 21 0.55 3.49 17.09
N GLU A 22 0.11 4.54 17.78
CA GLU A 22 0.05 4.58 19.25
C GLU A 22 -0.84 3.47 19.85
N GLN A 23 -1.79 2.97 19.06
CA GLN A 23 -2.66 1.86 19.43
C GLN A 23 -2.16 0.49 18.88
N GLY A 24 -0.96 0.45 18.28
CA GLY A 24 -0.38 -0.76 17.71
C GLY A 24 -1.04 -1.21 16.39
N GLY A 25 -1.78 -0.33 15.73
CA GLY A 25 -2.45 -0.62 14.47
C GLY A 25 -1.59 -0.32 13.24
N TYR A 26 -1.98 -0.88 12.09
CA TYR A 26 -1.41 -0.53 10.79
C TYR A 26 -2.22 0.56 10.12
N PHE A 27 -1.53 1.51 9.48
CA PHE A 27 -2.15 2.65 8.81
C PHE A 27 -2.07 2.53 7.29
N VAL A 28 -3.23 2.25 6.67
CA VAL A 28 -3.39 2.14 5.22
C VAL A 28 -4.00 3.42 4.69
N VAL A 29 -3.36 4.05 3.71
CA VAL A 29 -3.82 5.29 3.08
C VAL A 29 -4.36 5.02 1.69
N ASP A 30 -5.60 5.41 1.44
CA ASP A 30 -6.14 5.52 0.09
C ASP A 30 -5.66 6.85 -0.53
N GLY A 31 -4.73 6.72 -1.47
CA GLY A 31 -4.10 7.81 -2.21
C GLY A 31 -4.71 8.07 -3.59
N ALA A 32 -5.86 7.45 -3.91
CA ALA A 32 -6.44 7.52 -5.24
C ALA A 32 -6.68 8.95 -5.77
N GLN A 33 -6.94 9.90 -4.89
CA GLN A 33 -7.09 11.31 -5.26
C GLN A 33 -5.85 12.15 -4.92
N SER A 34 -5.08 11.79 -3.91
CA SER A 34 -3.91 12.58 -3.53
C SER A 34 -2.73 12.39 -4.48
N VAL A 35 -2.41 11.14 -4.85
CA VAL A 35 -1.24 10.83 -5.68
C VAL A 35 -1.23 11.58 -7.02
N PRO A 36 -2.36 11.70 -7.77
CA PRO A 36 -2.38 12.49 -9.00
C PRO A 36 -2.40 14.01 -8.83
N HIS A 37 -2.73 14.55 -7.64
CA HIS A 37 -3.02 15.98 -7.51
C HIS A 37 -2.11 16.73 -6.54
N VAL A 38 -1.52 16.05 -5.55
CA VAL A 38 -0.66 16.68 -4.55
C VAL A 38 0.64 15.91 -4.38
N LYS A 39 1.65 16.57 -3.82
CA LYS A 39 2.89 15.87 -3.45
C LYS A 39 2.60 14.90 -2.31
N VAL A 40 2.84 13.61 -2.55
CA VAL A 40 2.71 12.55 -1.56
C VAL A 40 4.09 12.02 -1.20
N ASP A 41 4.44 12.10 0.07
CA ASP A 41 5.65 11.52 0.63
C ASP A 41 5.24 10.50 1.71
N VAL A 42 5.44 9.23 1.41
CA VAL A 42 5.04 8.12 2.30
C VAL A 42 5.80 8.11 3.62
N THR A 43 7.05 8.59 3.61
CA THR A 43 7.87 8.71 4.82
C THR A 43 7.35 9.83 5.72
N GLU A 44 6.98 10.95 5.13
CA GLU A 44 6.43 12.09 5.86
C GLU A 44 5.05 11.78 6.43
N ILE A 45 4.19 11.10 5.67
CA ILE A 45 2.86 10.63 6.11
C ILE A 45 3.01 9.57 7.19
N GLY A 46 4.05 8.73 7.11
CA GLY A 46 4.30 7.64 8.03
C GLY A 46 3.33 6.48 7.86
N CYS A 47 2.73 6.29 6.67
CA CYS A 47 1.82 5.18 6.43
C CYS A 47 2.57 3.85 6.29
N ASP A 48 1.88 2.76 6.56
CA ASP A 48 2.38 1.39 6.37
C ASP A 48 2.10 0.89 4.97
N PHE A 49 0.96 1.31 4.40
CA PHE A 49 0.58 1.03 3.02
C PHE A 49 -0.08 2.26 2.38
N LEU A 50 0.16 2.44 1.09
CA LEU A 50 -0.51 3.44 0.24
C LEU A 50 -1.04 2.75 -1.02
N ALA A 51 -2.32 2.91 -1.32
CA ALA A 51 -2.94 2.37 -2.52
C ALA A 51 -3.45 3.48 -3.44
N PHE A 52 -3.30 3.32 -4.74
CA PHE A 52 -3.87 4.23 -5.73
C PHE A 52 -4.11 3.56 -7.09
N SER A 53 -4.92 4.19 -7.94
CA SER A 53 -5.31 3.69 -9.25
C SER A 53 -4.51 4.34 -10.36
N ALA A 54 -4.01 3.55 -11.32
CA ALA A 54 -3.21 4.07 -12.44
C ALA A 54 -4.00 5.00 -13.38
N HIS A 55 -5.29 4.72 -13.61
CA HIS A 55 -6.11 5.51 -14.54
C HIS A 55 -6.30 6.97 -14.11
N LYS A 56 -6.15 7.30 -12.83
CA LYS A 56 -6.18 8.69 -12.35
C LYS A 56 -4.85 9.43 -12.54
N LEU A 57 -3.80 8.70 -12.94
CA LEU A 57 -2.47 9.21 -13.31
C LEU A 57 -2.18 9.06 -14.80
N PHE A 58 -3.24 9.11 -15.65
CA PHE A 58 -3.15 8.89 -17.10
C PHE A 58 -2.64 7.51 -17.51
N GLY A 59 -2.62 6.54 -16.59
CA GLY A 59 -2.31 5.14 -16.87
C GLY A 59 -3.54 4.34 -17.33
N PRO A 60 -3.36 3.06 -17.68
CA PRO A 60 -4.45 2.22 -18.17
C PRO A 60 -5.46 1.90 -17.06
N PHE A 61 -6.71 1.62 -17.49
CA PHE A 61 -7.74 1.09 -16.61
C PHE A 61 -7.39 -0.34 -16.16
N GLY A 62 -7.90 -0.72 -14.98
CA GLY A 62 -7.71 -2.06 -14.42
C GLY A 62 -6.36 -2.27 -13.70
N MET A 63 -5.50 -1.25 -13.69
CA MET A 63 -4.23 -1.28 -12.95
C MET A 63 -4.29 -0.39 -11.70
N GLY A 64 -3.60 -0.84 -10.66
CA GLY A 64 -3.39 -0.10 -9.42
C GLY A 64 -2.02 -0.40 -8.84
N VAL A 65 -1.63 0.40 -7.87
CA VAL A 65 -0.38 0.26 -7.12
C VAL A 65 -0.70 0.15 -5.64
N LEU A 66 -0.09 -0.81 -4.98
CA LEU A 66 0.02 -0.88 -3.54
C LEU A 66 1.49 -0.70 -3.17
N TRP A 67 1.82 0.42 -2.55
CA TRP A 67 3.09 0.62 -1.89
C TRP A 67 2.97 0.14 -0.44
N GLY A 68 3.99 -0.48 0.11
CA GLY A 68 4.06 -0.89 1.50
C GLY A 68 5.49 -0.87 2.02
N LYS A 69 5.65 -0.84 3.34
CA LYS A 69 6.95 -1.00 3.99
C LYS A 69 7.50 -2.40 3.73
N ASP A 70 8.79 -2.51 3.42
CA ASP A 70 9.44 -3.77 3.04
C ASP A 70 9.23 -4.88 4.08
N GLU A 71 9.39 -4.56 5.37
CA GLU A 71 9.19 -5.52 6.44
C GLU A 71 7.77 -6.07 6.50
N LEU A 72 6.76 -5.26 6.17
CA LEU A 72 5.37 -5.67 6.17
C LEU A 72 5.03 -6.49 4.93
N LEU A 73 5.50 -6.05 3.76
CA LEU A 73 5.32 -6.80 2.52
C LEU A 73 5.97 -8.18 2.59
N ASN A 74 7.18 -8.28 3.15
CA ASN A 74 7.88 -9.56 3.34
C ASN A 74 7.21 -10.48 4.37
N ALA A 75 6.50 -9.92 5.34
CA ALA A 75 5.75 -10.69 6.34
C ALA A 75 4.39 -11.19 5.82
N MET A 76 3.86 -10.61 4.73
CA MET A 76 2.58 -11.02 4.16
C MET A 76 2.74 -12.30 3.34
N PRO A 77 1.83 -13.29 3.51
CA PRO A 77 1.78 -14.41 2.58
C PRO A 77 1.31 -13.91 1.21
N PRO A 78 1.84 -14.46 0.09
CA PRO A 78 1.38 -14.08 -1.23
C PRO A 78 -0.10 -14.42 -1.41
N MET A 79 -0.88 -13.48 -1.93
CA MET A 79 -2.31 -13.65 -2.19
C MET A 79 -2.56 -14.57 -3.39
N LEU A 80 -1.70 -14.47 -4.40
CA LEU A 80 -1.69 -15.30 -5.59
C LEU A 80 -0.31 -15.93 -5.71
N THR A 81 -0.26 -17.23 -6.00
CA THR A 81 0.99 -17.98 -6.18
C THR A 81 1.22 -18.28 -7.65
N GLY A 82 2.47 -18.23 -8.09
CA GLY A 82 2.87 -18.48 -9.48
C GLY A 82 4.38 -18.56 -9.63
N CYS A 83 4.85 -18.59 -10.88
CA CYS A 83 6.27 -18.65 -11.22
C CYS A 83 7.09 -17.58 -10.49
N GLU A 84 8.32 -17.92 -10.09
CA GLU A 84 9.32 -17.04 -9.43
C GLU A 84 9.00 -16.59 -8.00
N ILE A 85 7.78 -16.77 -7.50
CA ILE A 85 7.41 -16.44 -6.12
C ILE A 85 7.74 -17.58 -5.17
N ILE A 86 7.87 -18.82 -5.68
CA ILE A 86 8.06 -20.03 -4.87
C ILE A 86 9.54 -20.36 -4.79
N TYR A 87 10.13 -20.29 -3.61
CA TYR A 87 11.52 -20.70 -3.35
C TYR A 87 11.66 -22.23 -3.18
N ASN A 88 10.65 -22.86 -2.56
CA ASN A 88 10.68 -24.31 -2.32
C ASN A 88 9.24 -24.83 -2.19
N VAL A 89 8.94 -25.92 -2.91
CA VAL A 89 7.63 -26.60 -2.86
C VAL A 89 7.76 -27.85 -2.02
N LYS A 90 6.97 -27.98 -0.98
CA LYS A 90 6.78 -29.20 -0.18
C LYS A 90 5.33 -29.63 -0.21
N LYS A 91 5.09 -30.93 -0.01
CA LYS A 91 3.74 -31.51 -0.05
C LYS A 91 2.73 -30.89 0.94
N LYS A 92 3.19 -30.12 1.94
CA LYS A 92 2.38 -29.46 2.97
C LYS A 92 2.73 -28.01 3.28
N ASP A 93 3.94 -27.54 2.89
CA ASP A 93 4.41 -26.18 3.17
C ASP A 93 5.25 -25.67 2.00
N ASP A 94 4.90 -24.50 1.48
CA ASP A 94 5.66 -23.80 0.46
C ASP A 94 6.49 -22.70 1.11
N LYS A 95 7.73 -22.49 0.63
CA LYS A 95 8.57 -21.36 0.98
C LYS A 95 8.55 -20.34 -0.13
N TRP A 96 8.26 -19.11 0.22
CA TRP A 96 8.18 -17.98 -0.72
C TRP A 96 9.55 -17.32 -0.90
N ALA A 97 9.80 -16.79 -2.09
CA ALA A 97 10.93 -15.93 -2.34
C ALA A 97 10.72 -14.57 -1.65
N ASN A 98 11.82 -13.92 -1.26
CA ASN A 98 11.77 -12.52 -0.85
C ASN A 98 11.32 -11.64 -2.02
N LEU A 99 10.72 -10.50 -1.71
CA LEU A 99 10.42 -9.51 -2.73
C LEU A 99 11.71 -9.04 -3.42
N PRO A 100 11.65 -8.77 -4.74
CA PRO A 100 12.78 -8.27 -5.51
C PRO A 100 13.26 -6.90 -5.04
#